data_7fd587f1feb07229823139dcf25bc932
#
_entry.id   7fd587f1feb07229823139dcf25bc932
#
_cell.length_a   1.000
_cell.length_b   1.000
_cell.length_c   1.000
_cell.angle_alpha   90.00
_cell.angle_beta   90.00
_cell.angle_gamma   90.00
#
_symmetry.space_group_name_H-M   'P 1'
#
loop_
_entity.id
_entity.type
_entity.pdbx_description
1 polymer ?
#
loop_
_entity_poly.entity_id
_entity_poly.type
_entity_poly.pdbx_seq_one_letter_code
_entity_poly.pdbx_strand_id
1 'polypeptide(L)'
;MKTWIQTAAVSMSALCLAAPTLADELTVYTALEEEEIAAYIEAAQAAMPDTEINVLRLSTGKLGARLLAEAGNPQADVIWGWAVSAMMDPQILEMLEPYAAKGADVLPDTFRGADGKWFAPIGYMGAFCVNTARLEEKGLPMPKSWADLENPAFKDEVLMPDPNSSGTGYLHVNAVLQSMGEEAGWAQLEAVDPNMAQYTSSGSKPCKSARVGEYTVGISLAFTAMQSIEEGYPLAMVFPEGGVGYELEASGLMASSDNMEGAKAFLDWTMSDEAIGLYQRYKALITIPGVDASEAAEKAGLPADISTVLADVDFVKAATQQTAVKEQWKEKFGR
;
A
#
# COMPACT_ATOMS: atom_id res chain seq x y z
N MET A 1 -60.62 28.31 -65.21
CA MET A 1 -59.28 28.51 -64.63
C MET A 1 -59.26 27.92 -63.24
N LYS A 2 -58.64 26.74 -63.04
CA LYS A 2 -58.54 26.04 -61.74
C LYS A 2 -57.10 26.24 -61.25
N THR A 3 -56.93 26.99 -60.15
CA THR A 3 -55.64 27.22 -59.50
C THR A 3 -55.39 26.07 -58.54
N TRP A 4 -54.30 25.35 -58.71
CA TRP A 4 -53.80 24.34 -57.80
C TRP A 4 -52.88 25.01 -56.80
N ILE A 5 -53.19 24.87 -55.50
CA ILE A 5 -52.33 25.25 -54.39
C ILE A 5 -51.56 23.99 -53.95
N GLN A 6 -50.23 24.01 -54.16
CA GLN A 6 -49.32 22.98 -53.64
C GLN A 6 -48.94 23.34 -52.22
N THR A 7 -49.30 22.50 -51.28
CA THR A 7 -48.88 22.59 -49.89
C THR A 7 -47.55 21.84 -49.71
N ALA A 8 -46.49 22.58 -49.49
CA ALA A 8 -45.17 22.00 -49.17
C ALA A 8 -45.14 21.60 -47.67
N ALA A 9 -45.04 20.33 -47.38
CA ALA A 9 -44.82 19.81 -46.02
C ALA A 9 -43.31 19.95 -45.71
N VAL A 10 -42.96 20.82 -44.75
CA VAL A 10 -41.62 20.95 -44.21
C VAL A 10 -41.44 19.91 -43.12
N SER A 11 -40.71 18.85 -43.38
CA SER A 11 -40.29 17.86 -42.35
C SER A 11 -39.20 18.45 -41.49
N MET A 12 -39.52 18.80 -40.26
CA MET A 12 -38.58 19.28 -39.28
C MET A 12 -37.91 18.04 -38.61
N SER A 13 -36.73 17.67 -39.09
CA SER A 13 -35.89 16.64 -38.45
C SER A 13 -35.34 17.19 -37.11
N ALA A 14 -35.83 16.68 -36.00
CA ALA A 14 -35.27 16.98 -34.71
C ALA A 14 -33.89 16.30 -34.58
N LEU A 15 -32.80 17.08 -34.70
CA LEU A 15 -31.46 16.65 -34.27
C LEU A 15 -31.48 16.57 -32.73
N CYS A 16 -31.53 15.36 -32.21
CA CYS A 16 -31.21 15.13 -30.80
C CYS A 16 -29.70 15.41 -30.66
N LEU A 17 -29.34 16.60 -30.17
CA LEU A 17 -28.03 16.87 -29.61
C LEU A 17 -27.93 16.04 -28.31
N ALA A 18 -27.20 14.91 -28.37
CA ALA A 18 -26.74 14.25 -27.17
C ALA A 18 -25.86 15.27 -26.43
N ALA A 19 -26.31 15.76 -25.30
CA ALA A 19 -25.44 16.50 -24.39
C ALA A 19 -24.28 15.58 -24.02
N PRO A 20 -23.02 16.06 -23.97
CA PRO A 20 -21.96 15.27 -23.40
C PRO A 20 -22.36 14.95 -21.97
N THR A 21 -22.53 13.68 -21.65
CA THR A 21 -22.58 13.23 -20.27
C THR A 21 -21.20 13.58 -19.70
N LEU A 22 -21.16 14.48 -18.72
CA LEU A 22 -19.98 14.65 -17.90
C LEU A 22 -19.67 13.26 -17.32
N ALA A 23 -18.45 12.79 -17.49
CA ALA A 23 -18.02 11.57 -16.81
C ALA A 23 -18.21 11.78 -15.30
N ASP A 24 -18.75 10.77 -14.64
CA ASP A 24 -18.87 10.82 -13.18
C ASP A 24 -17.48 10.76 -12.58
N GLU A 25 -17.10 11.78 -11.80
CA GLU A 25 -15.80 11.82 -11.14
C GLU A 25 -15.78 10.88 -9.92
N LEU A 26 -14.69 10.15 -9.75
CA LEU A 26 -14.42 9.27 -8.62
C LEU A 26 -13.08 9.64 -7.99
N THR A 27 -13.10 10.04 -6.72
CA THR A 27 -11.89 10.38 -5.97
C THR A 27 -11.44 9.21 -5.09
N VAL A 28 -10.28 8.65 -5.42
CA VAL A 28 -9.68 7.50 -4.74
C VAL A 28 -8.46 7.92 -3.95
N TYR A 29 -8.49 7.72 -2.62
CA TYR A 29 -7.33 7.92 -1.77
C TYR A 29 -6.59 6.62 -1.55
N THR A 30 -5.26 6.61 -1.74
CA THR A 30 -4.45 5.39 -1.66
C THR A 30 -3.09 5.61 -1.01
N ALA A 31 -2.56 4.53 -0.42
CA ALA A 31 -1.17 4.45 0.05
C ALA A 31 -0.32 3.46 -0.76
N LEU A 32 -0.86 2.88 -1.82
CA LEU A 32 -0.13 2.01 -2.75
C LEU A 32 1.09 2.73 -3.35
N GLU A 33 2.04 2.00 -3.88
CA GLU A 33 3.22 2.59 -4.50
C GLU A 33 2.92 3.09 -5.93
N GLU A 34 3.58 4.16 -6.35
CA GLU A 34 3.29 4.85 -7.62
C GLU A 34 3.49 3.91 -8.82
N GLU A 35 4.46 3.01 -8.74
CA GLU A 35 4.82 2.06 -9.80
C GLU A 35 3.69 1.08 -10.13
N GLU A 36 2.88 0.71 -9.15
CA GLU A 36 1.75 -0.20 -9.35
C GLU A 36 0.45 0.52 -9.69
N ILE A 37 0.23 1.72 -9.11
CA ILE A 37 -1.00 2.50 -9.31
C ILE A 37 -1.27 2.76 -10.79
N ALA A 38 -0.23 3.10 -11.56
CA ALA A 38 -0.40 3.43 -12.98
C ALA A 38 -1.06 2.28 -13.77
N ALA A 39 -0.58 1.04 -13.56
CA ALA A 39 -1.15 -0.13 -14.22
C ALA A 39 -2.55 -0.47 -13.72
N TYR A 40 -2.79 -0.32 -12.42
CA TYR A 40 -4.11 -0.58 -11.83
C TYR A 40 -5.15 0.42 -12.33
N ILE A 41 -4.82 1.70 -12.39
CA ILE A 41 -5.75 2.74 -12.84
C ILE A 41 -6.02 2.66 -14.35
N GLU A 42 -5.01 2.30 -15.16
CA GLU A 42 -5.21 2.04 -16.59
C GLU A 42 -6.26 0.93 -16.80
N ALA A 43 -6.16 -0.17 -16.07
CA ALA A 43 -7.11 -1.27 -16.15
C ALA A 43 -8.49 -0.91 -15.57
N ALA A 44 -8.52 -0.25 -14.41
CA ALA A 44 -9.77 0.20 -13.80
C ALA A 44 -10.52 1.19 -14.72
N GLN A 45 -9.80 2.13 -15.34
CA GLN A 45 -10.37 3.09 -16.27
C GLN A 45 -10.93 2.42 -17.54
N ALA A 46 -10.27 1.35 -18.01
CA ALA A 46 -10.78 0.56 -19.14
C ALA A 46 -12.07 -0.20 -18.78
N ALA A 47 -12.16 -0.67 -17.54
CA ALA A 47 -13.36 -1.34 -17.02
C ALA A 47 -14.52 -0.38 -16.73
N MET A 48 -14.22 0.89 -16.45
CA MET A 48 -15.19 1.94 -16.09
C MET A 48 -15.02 3.18 -16.99
N PRO A 49 -15.32 3.08 -18.31
CA PRO A 49 -15.01 4.12 -19.30
C PRO A 49 -15.82 5.42 -19.10
N ASP A 50 -16.94 5.36 -18.42
CA ASP A 50 -17.83 6.50 -18.16
C ASP A 50 -17.51 7.24 -16.84
N THR A 51 -16.51 6.74 -16.06
CA THR A 51 -16.08 7.31 -14.79
C THR A 51 -14.65 7.85 -14.91
N GLU A 52 -14.41 9.09 -14.51
CA GLU A 52 -13.07 9.66 -14.42
C GLU A 52 -12.48 9.35 -13.03
N ILE A 53 -11.43 8.51 -12.97
CA ILE A 53 -10.82 8.08 -11.72
C ILE A 53 -9.67 9.00 -11.34
N ASN A 54 -9.87 9.81 -10.31
CA ASN A 54 -8.90 10.74 -9.74
C ASN A 54 -8.22 10.12 -8.51
N VAL A 55 -6.90 9.95 -8.56
CA VAL A 55 -6.16 9.29 -7.47
C VAL A 55 -5.32 10.30 -6.69
N LEU A 56 -5.52 10.33 -5.37
CA LEU A 56 -4.61 10.98 -4.42
C LEU A 56 -3.77 9.94 -3.70
N ARG A 57 -2.48 9.90 -4.03
CA ARG A 57 -1.50 9.01 -3.37
C ARG A 57 -0.78 9.72 -2.24
N LEU A 58 -0.84 9.16 -1.03
CA LEU A 58 -0.08 9.63 0.14
C LEU A 58 0.51 8.43 0.90
N SER A 59 1.60 8.63 1.63
CA SER A 59 2.08 7.60 2.59
C SER A 59 1.06 7.43 3.71
N THR A 60 0.98 6.22 4.29
CA THR A 60 -0.05 5.79 5.26
C THR A 60 -0.34 6.82 6.35
N GLY A 61 0.69 7.34 7.02
CA GLY A 61 0.48 8.32 8.09
C GLY A 61 -0.02 9.67 7.59
N LYS A 62 0.42 10.10 6.40
CA LYS A 62 -0.06 11.34 5.77
C LYS A 62 -1.51 11.20 5.30
N LEU A 63 -1.88 10.01 4.79
CA LEU A 63 -3.25 9.72 4.38
C LEU A 63 -4.20 9.76 5.58
N GLY A 64 -3.84 9.12 6.69
CA GLY A 64 -4.63 9.18 7.93
C GLY A 64 -4.81 10.60 8.45
N ALA A 65 -3.72 11.38 8.50
CA ALA A 65 -3.80 12.80 8.89
C ALA A 65 -4.71 13.63 7.95
N ARG A 66 -4.68 13.33 6.65
CA ARG A 66 -5.53 13.98 5.65
C ARG A 66 -7.01 13.64 5.88
N LEU A 67 -7.35 12.35 6.03
CA LEU A 67 -8.71 11.89 6.28
C LEU A 67 -9.30 12.54 7.55
N LEU A 68 -8.53 12.54 8.65
CA LEU A 68 -8.96 13.17 9.89
C LEU A 68 -9.13 14.69 9.77
N ALA A 69 -8.27 15.35 9.02
CA ALA A 69 -8.41 16.80 8.78
C ALA A 69 -9.64 17.14 7.93
N GLU A 70 -10.06 16.24 7.06
CA GLU A 70 -11.24 16.35 6.20
C GLU A 70 -12.51 15.76 6.81
N ALA A 71 -12.49 15.26 8.06
CA ALA A 71 -13.63 14.57 8.68
C ALA A 71 -14.95 15.38 8.63
N GLY A 72 -14.88 16.70 8.67
CA GLY A 72 -16.06 17.59 8.55
C GLY A 72 -16.57 17.79 7.11
N ASN A 73 -15.77 17.44 6.10
CA ASN A 73 -16.11 17.51 4.68
C ASN A 73 -15.16 16.59 3.88
N PRO A 74 -15.33 15.25 3.96
CA PRO A 74 -14.47 14.30 3.28
C PRO A 74 -14.50 14.49 1.76
N GLN A 75 -13.35 14.31 1.13
CA GLN A 75 -13.19 14.52 -0.31
C GLN A 75 -13.02 13.21 -1.07
N ALA A 76 -12.75 12.12 -0.37
CA ALA A 76 -12.60 10.81 -0.98
C ALA A 76 -13.94 10.10 -1.12
N ASP A 77 -14.11 9.35 -2.20
CA ASP A 77 -15.19 8.38 -2.39
C ASP A 77 -14.79 6.99 -1.91
N VAL A 78 -13.50 6.65 -2.12
CA VAL A 78 -12.92 5.35 -1.80
C VAL A 78 -11.57 5.51 -1.12
N ILE A 79 -11.33 4.72 -0.09
CA ILE A 79 -9.99 4.42 0.40
C ILE A 79 -9.58 3.09 -0.23
N TRP A 80 -8.40 3.04 -0.87
CA TRP A 80 -7.92 1.89 -1.58
C TRP A 80 -6.48 1.53 -1.21
N GLY A 81 -6.27 0.28 -0.80
CA GLY A 81 -4.91 -0.21 -0.52
C GLY A 81 -4.21 0.53 0.62
N TRP A 82 -4.91 0.76 1.73
CA TRP A 82 -4.36 1.43 2.92
C TRP A 82 -4.14 0.45 4.07
N ALA A 83 -3.08 0.65 4.86
CA ALA A 83 -2.71 -0.23 5.97
C ALA A 83 -3.90 -0.48 6.90
N VAL A 84 -4.22 -1.77 7.14
CA VAL A 84 -5.37 -2.16 7.99
C VAL A 84 -5.23 -1.64 9.42
N SER A 85 -4.01 -1.60 9.97
CA SER A 85 -3.74 -1.02 11.29
C SER A 85 -4.12 0.46 11.40
N ALA A 86 -4.10 1.20 10.28
CA ALA A 86 -4.57 2.57 10.21
C ALA A 86 -6.07 2.67 9.87
N MET A 87 -6.58 1.76 9.02
CA MET A 87 -8.01 1.67 8.67
C MET A 87 -8.88 1.36 9.90
N MET A 88 -8.35 0.62 10.86
CA MET A 88 -9.05 0.23 12.10
C MET A 88 -9.12 1.34 13.16
N ASP A 89 -8.61 2.54 12.89
CA ASP A 89 -8.84 3.71 13.77
C ASP A 89 -10.36 3.97 13.87
N PRO A 90 -10.93 4.03 15.10
CA PRO A 90 -12.37 4.23 15.28
C PRO A 90 -12.92 5.46 14.55
N GLN A 91 -12.18 6.56 14.48
CA GLN A 91 -12.60 7.76 13.77
C GLN A 91 -12.67 7.54 12.24
N ILE A 92 -11.76 6.74 11.71
CA ILE A 92 -11.78 6.35 10.29
C ILE A 92 -12.94 5.39 10.02
N LEU A 93 -13.13 4.38 10.87
CA LEU A 93 -14.25 3.44 10.73
C LEU A 93 -15.62 4.13 10.77
N GLU A 94 -15.77 5.22 11.52
CA GLU A 94 -17.00 6.03 11.53
C GLU A 94 -17.27 6.72 10.19
N MET A 95 -16.24 6.98 9.38
CA MET A 95 -16.37 7.60 8.06
C MET A 95 -16.73 6.60 6.95
N LEU A 96 -16.67 5.29 7.22
CA LEU A 96 -16.88 4.25 6.23
C LEU A 96 -18.31 3.71 6.25
N GLU A 97 -18.85 3.48 5.04
CA GLU A 97 -20.12 2.78 4.80
C GLU A 97 -19.86 1.28 4.63
N PRO A 98 -20.64 0.40 5.29
CA PRO A 98 -20.56 -1.03 5.03
C PRO A 98 -20.85 -1.36 3.57
N TYR A 99 -19.93 -2.05 2.91
CA TYR A 99 -20.11 -2.51 1.55
C TYR A 99 -19.43 -3.87 1.32
N ALA A 100 -20.20 -4.86 0.91
CA ALA A 100 -19.70 -6.16 0.51
C ALA A 100 -19.34 -6.11 -0.99
N ALA A 101 -18.09 -5.79 -1.32
CA ALA A 101 -17.63 -5.81 -2.70
C ALA A 101 -17.79 -7.22 -3.30
N LYS A 102 -18.19 -7.29 -4.58
CA LYS A 102 -18.37 -8.57 -5.28
C LYS A 102 -17.06 -9.34 -5.31
N GLY A 103 -17.09 -10.59 -4.88
CA GLY A 103 -15.92 -11.45 -4.78
C GLY A 103 -15.14 -11.34 -3.47
N ALA A 104 -15.41 -10.35 -2.60
CA ALA A 104 -14.73 -10.22 -1.32
C ALA A 104 -15.12 -11.32 -0.31
N ASP A 105 -16.16 -12.08 -0.58
CA ASP A 105 -16.61 -13.22 0.23
C ASP A 105 -15.63 -14.41 0.20
N VAL A 106 -14.76 -14.49 -0.79
CA VAL A 106 -13.69 -15.51 -0.85
C VAL A 106 -12.57 -15.24 0.16
N LEU A 107 -12.44 -13.99 0.64
CA LEU A 107 -11.41 -13.64 1.60
C LEU A 107 -11.71 -14.26 2.98
N PRO A 108 -10.71 -14.76 3.70
CA PRO A 108 -10.85 -15.15 5.10
C PRO A 108 -11.44 -14.03 5.95
N ASP A 109 -12.20 -14.39 7.00
CA ASP A 109 -12.83 -13.40 7.89
C ASP A 109 -11.82 -12.47 8.56
N THR A 110 -10.59 -12.92 8.79
CA THR A 110 -9.48 -12.13 9.33
C THR A 110 -8.99 -11.02 8.38
N PHE A 111 -9.36 -11.09 7.11
CA PHE A 111 -8.98 -10.12 6.08
C PHE A 111 -10.16 -9.24 5.63
N ARG A 112 -11.20 -9.21 6.46
CA ARG A 112 -12.40 -8.36 6.28
C ARG A 112 -12.81 -7.76 7.60
N GLY A 113 -13.33 -6.54 7.58
CA GLY A 113 -13.99 -5.95 8.73
C GLY A 113 -15.26 -6.73 9.10
N ALA A 114 -15.43 -7.10 10.37
CA ALA A 114 -16.60 -7.82 10.84
C ALA A 114 -17.91 -7.02 10.63
N ASP A 115 -17.81 -5.70 10.53
CA ASP A 115 -18.90 -4.75 10.24
C ASP A 115 -19.08 -4.49 8.74
N GLY A 116 -18.27 -5.14 7.88
CA GLY A 116 -18.32 -4.99 6.42
C GLY A 116 -17.77 -3.68 5.88
N LYS A 117 -17.06 -2.90 6.69
CA LYS A 117 -16.57 -1.56 6.31
C LYS A 117 -15.27 -1.58 5.53
N TRP A 118 -14.51 -2.68 5.58
CA TRP A 118 -13.28 -2.82 4.83
C TRP A 118 -13.02 -4.29 4.45
N PHE A 119 -12.22 -4.49 3.42
CA PHE A 119 -11.67 -5.77 2.99
C PHE A 119 -10.26 -5.57 2.43
N ALA A 120 -9.42 -6.60 2.47
CA ALA A 120 -8.02 -6.53 2.08
C ALA A 120 -7.61 -7.73 1.22
N PRO A 121 -7.67 -7.62 -0.12
CA PRO A 121 -7.28 -8.70 -1.05
C PRO A 121 -5.77 -8.87 -1.17
N ILE A 122 -5.01 -7.88 -0.74
CA ILE A 122 -3.57 -7.80 -0.85
C ILE A 122 -2.96 -7.25 0.44
N GLY A 123 -1.63 -7.34 0.50
CA GLY A 123 -0.85 -6.75 1.56
C GLY A 123 0.57 -6.46 1.10
N TYR A 124 1.37 -5.96 2.01
CA TYR A 124 2.79 -5.73 1.79
C TYR A 124 3.60 -6.25 2.96
N MET A 125 4.85 -6.60 2.70
CA MET A 125 5.77 -7.12 3.69
C MET A 125 7.11 -6.41 3.63
N GLY A 126 7.79 -6.37 4.75
CA GLY A 126 9.10 -5.78 4.88
C GLY A 126 10.21 -6.63 4.26
N ALA A 127 11.32 -5.99 3.93
CA ALA A 127 12.58 -6.64 3.60
C ALA A 127 13.73 -5.65 3.82
N PHE A 128 14.93 -6.17 3.99
CA PHE A 128 16.16 -5.40 3.81
C PHE A 128 16.54 -5.44 2.33
N CYS A 129 16.68 -4.28 1.72
CA CYS A 129 17.24 -4.10 0.39
C CYS A 129 18.74 -3.87 0.54
N VAL A 130 19.58 -4.83 0.22
CA VAL A 130 21.03 -4.75 0.42
C VAL A 130 21.71 -4.56 -0.92
N ASN A 131 22.41 -3.44 -1.13
CA ASN A 131 23.21 -3.23 -2.33
C ASN A 131 24.48 -4.09 -2.23
N THR A 132 24.55 -5.13 -3.06
CA THR A 132 25.62 -6.13 -3.02
C THR A 132 26.96 -5.56 -3.50
N ALA A 133 26.96 -4.66 -4.48
CA ALA A 133 28.17 -4.02 -4.98
C ALA A 133 28.78 -3.07 -3.94
N ARG A 134 27.95 -2.25 -3.28
CA ARG A 134 28.41 -1.34 -2.21
C ARG A 134 28.85 -2.12 -0.97
N LEU A 135 28.16 -3.20 -0.64
CA LEU A 135 28.53 -4.08 0.47
C LEU A 135 29.95 -4.67 0.25
N GLU A 136 30.23 -5.15 -0.98
CA GLU A 136 31.56 -5.66 -1.36
C GLU A 136 32.63 -4.54 -1.33
N GLU A 137 32.35 -3.37 -1.92
CA GLU A 137 33.25 -2.21 -1.94
C GLU A 137 33.64 -1.79 -0.52
N LYS A 138 32.73 -1.83 0.44
CA LYS A 138 33.00 -1.46 1.82
C LYS A 138 33.49 -2.60 2.70
N GLY A 139 33.55 -3.82 2.19
CA GLY A 139 33.94 -5.01 2.93
C GLY A 139 32.99 -5.35 4.08
N LEU A 140 31.68 -5.04 3.93
CA LEU A 140 30.67 -5.30 4.93
C LEU A 140 30.11 -6.72 4.82
N PRO A 141 29.74 -7.38 5.94
CA PRO A 141 29.05 -8.64 5.90
C PRO A 141 27.59 -8.46 5.43
N MET A 142 27.02 -9.50 4.79
CA MET A 142 25.58 -9.53 4.48
C MET A 142 24.77 -9.58 5.77
N PRO A 143 23.94 -8.56 6.09
CA PRO A 143 23.11 -8.58 7.31
C PRO A 143 21.99 -9.58 7.15
N LYS A 144 21.78 -10.45 8.14
CA LYS A 144 20.72 -11.48 8.18
C LYS A 144 19.72 -11.24 9.29
N SER A 145 19.98 -10.32 10.19
CA SER A 145 19.16 -10.01 11.36
C SER A 145 19.22 -8.52 11.68
N TRP A 146 18.31 -8.07 12.53
CA TRP A 146 18.39 -6.73 13.10
C TRP A 146 19.69 -6.52 13.89
N ALA A 147 20.14 -7.54 14.63
CA ALA A 147 21.36 -7.49 15.42
C ALA A 147 22.63 -7.30 14.54
N ASP A 148 22.65 -7.83 13.32
CA ASP A 148 23.78 -7.60 12.40
C ASP A 148 23.92 -6.12 12.04
N LEU A 149 22.82 -5.36 12.03
CA LEU A 149 22.84 -3.93 11.75
C LEU A 149 23.37 -3.07 12.90
N GLU A 150 23.60 -3.65 14.09
CA GLU A 150 24.28 -2.98 15.21
C GLU A 150 25.79 -2.82 14.97
N ASN A 151 26.37 -3.61 14.04
CA ASN A 151 27.79 -3.54 13.74
C ASN A 151 28.19 -2.11 13.33
N PRO A 152 29.12 -1.44 14.05
CA PRO A 152 29.54 -0.07 13.75
C PRO A 152 30.09 0.16 12.34
N ALA A 153 30.42 -0.92 11.63
CA ALA A 153 30.83 -0.84 10.23
C ALA A 153 29.70 -0.39 9.29
N PHE A 154 28.43 -0.51 9.71
CA PHE A 154 27.27 0.02 8.99
C PHE A 154 26.95 1.49 9.31
N LYS A 155 27.81 2.19 10.05
CA LYS A 155 27.57 3.58 10.41
C LYS A 155 27.29 4.44 9.19
N ASP A 156 26.14 5.16 9.22
CA ASP A 156 25.65 6.00 8.13
C ASP A 156 25.36 5.24 6.80
N GLU A 157 25.20 3.91 6.86
CA GLU A 157 24.95 3.04 5.70
C GLU A 157 23.54 2.45 5.67
N VAL A 158 22.73 2.72 6.68
CA VAL A 158 21.38 2.16 6.82
C VAL A 158 20.34 3.27 6.73
N LEU A 159 19.28 3.04 5.95
CA LEU A 159 18.09 3.87 5.90
C LEU A 159 16.89 3.07 6.38
N MET A 160 15.95 3.74 7.04
CA MET A 160 14.67 3.18 7.46
C MET A 160 13.55 4.23 7.28
N PRO A 161 12.28 3.84 7.01
CA PRO A 161 11.17 4.77 7.02
C PRO A 161 10.78 5.17 8.45
N ASP A 162 10.38 6.44 8.63
CA ASP A 162 9.84 6.95 9.89
C ASP A 162 8.40 6.41 10.11
N PRO A 163 8.11 5.71 11.22
CA PRO A 163 6.80 5.15 11.51
C PRO A 163 5.68 6.20 11.67
N ASN A 164 6.03 7.46 11.95
CA ASN A 164 5.04 8.53 12.04
C ASN A 164 4.43 8.90 10.68
N SER A 165 5.22 8.79 9.60
CA SER A 165 4.80 9.19 8.25
C SER A 165 4.58 8.01 7.31
N SER A 166 5.19 6.85 7.59
CA SER A 166 5.21 5.68 6.71
C SER A 166 4.62 4.45 7.40
N GLY A 167 3.66 3.80 6.73
CA GLY A 167 3.14 2.51 7.16
C GLY A 167 4.22 1.43 7.18
N THR A 168 5.17 1.47 6.23
CA THR A 168 6.32 0.56 6.22
C THR A 168 7.22 0.77 7.44
N GLY A 169 7.43 2.02 7.85
CA GLY A 169 8.17 2.30 9.10
C GLY A 169 7.47 1.72 10.31
N TYR A 170 6.15 1.94 10.41
CA TYR A 170 5.36 1.36 11.50
C TYR A 170 5.35 -0.17 11.47
N LEU A 171 5.20 -0.79 10.30
CA LEU A 171 5.27 -2.22 10.09
C LEU A 171 6.56 -2.83 10.68
N HIS A 172 7.72 -2.25 10.39
CA HIS A 172 9.00 -2.74 10.91
C HIS A 172 9.12 -2.59 12.42
N VAL A 173 8.78 -1.42 12.95
CA VAL A 173 8.81 -1.17 14.40
C VAL A 173 7.85 -2.12 15.14
N ASN A 174 6.61 -2.22 14.65
CA ASN A 174 5.60 -3.08 15.25
C ASN A 174 6.01 -4.56 15.25
N ALA A 175 6.59 -5.05 14.14
CA ALA A 175 7.07 -6.43 14.06
C ALA A 175 8.20 -6.71 15.06
N VAL A 176 9.17 -5.82 15.18
CA VAL A 176 10.25 -5.94 16.20
C VAL A 176 9.66 -5.97 17.60
N LEU A 177 8.74 -5.06 17.93
CA LEU A 177 8.12 -4.99 19.24
C LEU A 177 7.25 -6.22 19.57
N GLN A 178 6.52 -6.74 18.57
CA GLN A 178 5.67 -7.92 18.79
C GLN A 178 6.49 -9.22 18.88
N SER A 179 7.55 -9.36 18.07
CA SER A 179 8.40 -10.55 18.04
C SER A 179 9.33 -10.66 19.25
N MET A 180 9.90 -9.56 19.71
CA MET A 180 10.89 -9.53 20.78
C MET A 180 10.30 -9.15 22.16
N GLY A 181 9.08 -8.61 22.18
CA GLY A 181 8.51 -7.92 23.32
C GLY A 181 8.94 -6.46 23.38
N GLU A 182 8.17 -5.65 24.11
CA GLU A 182 8.31 -4.19 24.07
C GLU A 182 9.70 -3.71 24.53
N GLU A 183 10.17 -4.17 25.68
CA GLU A 183 11.46 -3.76 26.26
C GLU A 183 12.63 -4.13 25.35
N ALA A 184 12.72 -5.40 24.94
CA ALA A 184 13.80 -5.89 24.09
C ALA A 184 13.73 -5.30 22.66
N GLY A 185 12.52 -5.12 22.14
CA GLY A 185 12.31 -4.53 20.82
C GLY A 185 12.77 -3.07 20.74
N TRP A 186 12.44 -2.26 21.75
CA TRP A 186 12.95 -0.89 21.81
C TRP A 186 14.46 -0.85 21.98
N ALA A 187 15.03 -1.72 22.82
CA ALA A 187 16.49 -1.82 22.99
C ALA A 187 17.19 -2.19 21.68
N GLN A 188 16.62 -3.11 20.89
CA GLN A 188 17.12 -3.47 19.56
C GLN A 188 17.11 -2.28 18.58
N LEU A 189 16.02 -1.52 18.52
CA LEU A 189 15.91 -0.35 17.67
C LEU A 189 16.89 0.76 18.07
N GLU A 190 17.08 0.98 19.38
CA GLU A 190 18.08 1.93 19.92
C GLU A 190 19.52 1.49 19.62
N ALA A 191 19.81 0.19 19.61
CA ALA A 191 21.14 -0.34 19.30
C ALA A 191 21.49 -0.16 17.81
N VAL A 192 20.53 -0.19 16.91
CA VAL A 192 20.72 0.03 15.46
C VAL A 192 20.76 1.52 15.08
N ASP A 193 20.10 2.40 15.87
CA ASP A 193 19.99 3.84 15.58
C ASP A 193 21.32 4.56 15.26
N PRO A 194 22.45 4.27 15.94
CA PRO A 194 23.73 4.90 15.61
C PRO A 194 24.23 4.67 14.17
N ASN A 195 23.74 3.63 13.50
CA ASN A 195 24.08 3.28 12.13
C ASN A 195 23.10 3.81 11.10
N MET A 196 21.96 4.37 11.55
CA MET A 196 20.98 4.99 10.69
C MET A 196 21.46 6.34 10.15
N ALA A 197 21.59 6.44 8.83
CA ALA A 197 21.91 7.70 8.18
C ALA A 197 20.70 8.65 8.17
N GLN A 198 19.49 8.10 7.97
CA GLN A 198 18.27 8.90 7.89
C GLN A 198 17.02 8.05 8.11
N TYR A 199 15.99 8.67 8.71
CA TYR A 199 14.61 8.20 8.69
C TYR A 199 13.83 8.91 7.58
N THR A 200 13.23 8.15 6.64
CA THR A 200 12.58 8.69 5.45
C THR A 200 11.06 8.77 5.61
N SER A 201 10.40 9.70 4.92
CA SER A 201 8.94 9.83 4.96
C SER A 201 8.21 8.83 4.04
N SER A 202 8.93 8.09 3.19
CA SER A 202 8.38 7.12 2.24
C SER A 202 8.91 5.72 2.56
N GLY A 203 8.03 4.71 2.48
CA GLY A 203 8.37 3.31 2.72
C GLY A 203 9.33 2.71 1.71
N SER A 204 9.21 3.09 0.43
CA SER A 204 10.05 2.59 -0.66
C SER A 204 11.38 3.35 -0.83
N LYS A 205 11.50 4.58 -0.31
CA LYS A 205 12.70 5.42 -0.47
C LYS A 205 13.99 4.73 0.00
N PRO A 206 14.06 4.03 1.15
CA PRO A 206 15.28 3.35 1.57
C PRO A 206 15.78 2.34 0.53
N CYS A 207 14.89 1.51 -0.02
CA CYS A 207 15.25 0.54 -1.06
C CYS A 207 15.68 1.25 -2.36
N LYS A 208 14.97 2.30 -2.77
CA LYS A 208 15.32 3.11 -3.96
C LYS A 208 16.67 3.79 -3.83
N SER A 209 17.07 4.21 -2.64
CA SER A 209 18.41 4.75 -2.39
C SER A 209 19.50 3.66 -2.35
N ALA A 210 19.20 2.49 -1.76
CA ALA A 210 20.10 1.36 -1.78
C ALA A 210 20.36 0.85 -3.20
N ARG A 211 19.32 0.72 -4.05
CA ARG A 211 19.46 0.20 -5.42
C ARG A 211 20.46 0.99 -6.28
N VAL A 212 20.52 2.31 -6.08
CA VAL A 212 21.45 3.18 -6.82
C VAL A 212 22.81 3.37 -6.12
N GLY A 213 23.04 2.67 -5.01
CA GLY A 213 24.33 2.67 -4.29
C GLY A 213 24.58 3.90 -3.43
N GLU A 214 23.55 4.70 -3.11
CA GLU A 214 23.68 5.80 -2.13
C GLU A 214 23.96 5.27 -0.73
N TYR A 215 23.33 4.13 -0.37
CA TYR A 215 23.46 3.45 0.92
C TYR A 215 23.58 1.94 0.72
N THR A 216 24.13 1.26 1.71
CA THR A 216 24.30 -0.20 1.64
C THR A 216 23.02 -0.94 1.96
N VAL A 217 22.25 -0.49 2.96
CA VAL A 217 21.05 -1.16 3.42
C VAL A 217 19.85 -0.20 3.46
N GLY A 218 18.78 -0.57 2.77
CA GLY A 218 17.48 0.05 2.90
C GLY A 218 16.51 -0.90 3.62
N ILE A 219 16.13 -0.60 4.86
CA ILE A 219 15.02 -1.28 5.53
C ILE A 219 13.74 -0.78 4.87
N SER A 220 13.02 -1.63 4.10
CA SER A 220 11.99 -1.17 3.19
C SER A 220 10.95 -2.26 2.89
N LEU A 221 10.48 -2.33 1.65
CA LEU A 221 9.44 -3.22 1.15
C LEU A 221 10.03 -4.32 0.26
N ALA A 222 9.55 -5.56 0.42
CA ALA A 222 9.85 -6.67 -0.47
C ALA A 222 9.50 -6.33 -1.93
N PHE A 223 8.34 -5.72 -2.18
CA PHE A 223 7.92 -5.26 -3.50
C PHE A 223 8.98 -4.39 -4.21
N THR A 224 9.50 -3.37 -3.54
CA THR A 224 10.52 -2.47 -4.12
C THR A 224 11.84 -3.20 -4.38
N ALA A 225 12.19 -4.17 -3.52
CA ALA A 225 13.36 -5.02 -3.73
C ALA A 225 13.18 -5.90 -4.97
N MET A 226 12.04 -6.59 -5.07
CA MET A 226 11.70 -7.46 -6.21
C MET A 226 11.80 -6.71 -7.54
N GLN A 227 11.13 -5.57 -7.66
CA GLN A 227 11.20 -4.74 -8.86
C GLN A 227 12.63 -4.32 -9.21
N SER A 228 13.38 -3.85 -8.21
CA SER A 228 14.76 -3.40 -8.44
C SER A 228 15.67 -4.54 -8.90
N ILE A 229 15.47 -5.77 -8.38
CA ILE A 229 16.22 -6.96 -8.81
C ILE A 229 15.82 -7.35 -10.24
N GLU A 230 14.53 -7.30 -10.59
CA GLU A 230 14.03 -7.56 -11.93
C GLU A 230 14.57 -6.55 -12.95
N GLU A 231 14.72 -5.29 -12.58
CA GLU A 231 15.33 -4.22 -13.36
C GLU A 231 16.85 -4.35 -13.48
N GLY A 232 17.49 -5.31 -12.80
CA GLY A 232 18.91 -5.63 -12.89
C GLY A 232 19.80 -4.81 -11.96
N TYR A 233 19.26 -4.13 -10.95
CA TYR A 233 20.08 -3.46 -9.95
C TYR A 233 20.80 -4.49 -9.05
N PRO A 234 22.01 -4.16 -8.54
CA PRO A 234 22.80 -5.04 -7.69
C PRO A 234 22.24 -5.11 -6.26
N LEU A 235 21.02 -5.59 -6.13
CA LEU A 235 20.35 -5.77 -4.84
C LEU A 235 20.17 -7.24 -4.48
N ALA A 236 20.27 -7.51 -3.17
CA ALA A 236 19.75 -8.69 -2.55
C ALA A 236 18.53 -8.29 -1.68
N MET A 237 17.45 -9.06 -1.76
CA MET A 237 16.32 -8.99 -0.86
C MET A 237 16.58 -9.93 0.32
N VAL A 238 16.62 -9.41 1.53
CA VAL A 238 16.90 -10.19 2.74
C VAL A 238 15.71 -10.09 3.70
N PHE A 239 15.24 -11.24 4.13
CA PHE A 239 14.26 -11.37 5.20
C PHE A 239 15.03 -11.64 6.50
N PRO A 240 15.02 -10.71 7.46
CA PRO A 240 15.78 -10.88 8.70
C PRO A 240 15.27 -12.06 9.52
N GLU A 241 16.20 -12.72 10.21
CA GLU A 241 15.90 -13.77 11.18
C GLU A 241 14.92 -13.24 12.25
N GLY A 242 13.96 -14.06 12.66
CA GLY A 242 12.87 -13.66 13.55
C GLY A 242 11.60 -13.20 12.81
N GLY A 243 11.68 -13.10 11.48
CA GLY A 243 10.56 -12.76 10.61
C GLY A 243 10.45 -11.26 10.30
N VAL A 244 9.79 -10.97 9.20
CA VAL A 244 9.49 -9.59 8.78
C VAL A 244 8.06 -9.22 9.13
N GLY A 245 7.85 -7.96 9.45
CA GLY A 245 6.52 -7.42 9.54
C GLY A 245 5.80 -7.45 8.20
N TYR A 246 4.50 -7.60 8.26
CA TYR A 246 3.62 -7.45 7.12
C TYR A 246 2.38 -6.67 7.53
N GLU A 247 1.65 -6.17 6.54
CA GLU A 247 0.46 -5.38 6.74
C GLU A 247 -0.53 -5.70 5.61
N LEU A 248 -1.81 -5.65 5.91
CA LEU A 248 -2.85 -5.79 4.92
C LEU A 248 -3.15 -4.43 4.28
N GLU A 249 -3.47 -4.44 3.00
CA GLU A 249 -3.89 -3.27 2.22
C GLU A 249 -5.41 -3.27 2.09
N ALA A 250 -6.06 -2.62 3.03
CA ALA A 250 -7.51 -2.56 3.12
C ALA A 250 -8.11 -1.51 2.17
N SER A 251 -9.31 -1.81 1.70
CA SER A 251 -10.14 -0.92 0.89
C SER A 251 -11.50 -0.74 1.54
N GLY A 252 -12.09 0.46 1.43
CA GLY A 252 -13.36 0.80 2.02
C GLY A 252 -14.10 1.92 1.29
N LEU A 253 -15.43 1.91 1.39
CA LEU A 253 -16.33 2.89 0.82
C LEU A 253 -16.49 4.06 1.79
N MET A 254 -16.34 5.30 1.32
CA MET A 254 -16.63 6.47 2.15
C MET A 254 -18.14 6.69 2.24
N ALA A 255 -18.67 6.86 3.47
CA ALA A 255 -20.08 7.12 3.70
C ALA A 255 -20.56 8.46 3.12
N SER A 256 -19.63 9.39 2.91
CA SER A 256 -19.86 10.72 2.34
C SER A 256 -19.69 10.78 0.83
N SER A 257 -19.46 9.65 0.14
CA SER A 257 -19.26 9.64 -1.31
C SER A 257 -20.44 10.27 -2.05
N ASP A 258 -20.14 11.20 -2.94
CA ASP A 258 -21.11 11.80 -3.85
C ASP A 258 -21.34 10.92 -5.10
N ASN A 259 -20.44 9.95 -5.34
CA ASN A 259 -20.51 8.97 -6.45
C ASN A 259 -20.54 7.53 -5.91
N MET A 260 -21.59 7.18 -5.17
CA MET A 260 -21.76 5.84 -4.56
C MET A 260 -21.71 4.68 -5.56
N GLU A 261 -22.26 4.85 -6.76
CA GLU A 261 -22.27 3.78 -7.77
C GLU A 261 -20.89 3.58 -8.38
N GLY A 262 -20.17 4.66 -8.71
CA GLY A 262 -18.79 4.60 -9.17
C GLY A 262 -17.85 4.02 -8.11
N ALA A 263 -18.02 4.44 -6.84
CA ALA A 263 -17.24 3.94 -5.72
C ALA A 263 -17.41 2.42 -5.51
N LYS A 264 -18.65 1.93 -5.55
CA LYS A 264 -18.95 0.49 -5.46
C LYS A 264 -18.39 -0.28 -6.66
N ALA A 265 -18.55 0.26 -7.88
CA ALA A 265 -18.01 -0.36 -9.08
C ALA A 265 -16.47 -0.47 -9.03
N PHE A 266 -15.78 0.56 -8.51
CA PHE A 266 -14.35 0.52 -8.31
C PHE A 266 -13.94 -0.54 -7.26
N LEU A 267 -14.62 -0.61 -6.12
CA LEU A 267 -14.37 -1.62 -5.10
C LEU A 267 -14.65 -3.04 -5.62
N ASP A 268 -15.70 -3.25 -6.42
CA ASP A 268 -15.96 -4.51 -7.10
C ASP A 268 -14.84 -4.88 -8.07
N TRP A 269 -14.34 -3.88 -8.84
CA TRP A 269 -13.24 -4.08 -9.75
C TRP A 269 -11.97 -4.53 -9.02
N THR A 270 -11.67 -4.03 -7.81
CA THR A 270 -10.51 -4.46 -7.03
C THR A 270 -10.48 -5.96 -6.70
N MET A 271 -11.61 -6.64 -6.84
CA MET A 271 -11.76 -8.09 -6.65
C MET A 271 -11.96 -8.86 -7.97
N SER A 272 -11.85 -8.20 -9.12
CA SER A 272 -11.98 -8.83 -10.44
C SER A 272 -10.77 -9.67 -10.82
N ASP A 273 -10.94 -10.61 -11.76
CA ASP A 273 -9.85 -11.42 -12.31
C ASP A 273 -8.73 -10.55 -12.90
N GLU A 274 -9.09 -9.40 -13.49
CA GLU A 274 -8.13 -8.44 -14.04
C GLU A 274 -7.26 -7.82 -12.94
N ALA A 275 -7.88 -7.32 -11.86
CA ALA A 275 -7.15 -6.77 -10.71
C ALA A 275 -6.28 -7.84 -10.03
N ILE A 276 -6.81 -9.07 -9.88
CA ILE A 276 -6.07 -10.20 -9.30
C ILE A 276 -4.83 -10.53 -10.14
N GLY A 277 -4.93 -10.53 -11.48
CA GLY A 277 -3.78 -10.72 -12.36
C GLY A 277 -2.70 -9.64 -12.20
N LEU A 278 -3.11 -8.40 -11.92
CA LEU A 278 -2.17 -7.32 -11.60
C LEU A 278 -1.56 -7.50 -10.20
N TYR A 279 -2.32 -7.96 -9.21
CA TYR A 279 -1.78 -8.27 -7.88
C TYR A 279 -0.68 -9.33 -7.96
N GLN A 280 -0.88 -10.40 -8.73
CA GLN A 280 0.14 -11.44 -8.93
C GLN A 280 1.45 -10.85 -9.48
N ARG A 281 1.37 -9.83 -10.32
CA ARG A 281 2.54 -9.17 -10.90
C ARG A 281 3.30 -8.27 -9.91
N TYR A 282 2.58 -7.56 -9.04
CA TYR A 282 3.17 -6.50 -8.22
C TYR A 282 3.29 -6.85 -6.73
N LYS A 283 2.50 -7.80 -6.21
CA LYS A 283 2.43 -8.06 -4.77
C LYS A 283 3.23 -9.29 -4.34
N ALA A 284 3.96 -9.14 -3.25
CA ALA A 284 4.57 -10.25 -2.53
C ALA A 284 3.57 -10.98 -1.61
N LEU A 285 2.51 -10.28 -1.18
CA LEU A 285 1.47 -10.80 -0.29
C LEU A 285 0.10 -10.62 -0.94
N ILE A 286 -0.56 -11.74 -1.26
CA ILE A 286 -1.92 -11.82 -1.78
C ILE A 286 -2.74 -12.65 -0.79
N THR A 287 -3.88 -12.13 -0.37
CA THR A 287 -4.71 -12.77 0.67
C THR A 287 -5.84 -13.62 0.08
N ILE A 288 -5.99 -13.61 -1.24
CA ILE A 288 -7.01 -14.36 -1.97
C ILE A 288 -6.58 -15.83 -2.02
N PRO A 289 -7.40 -16.77 -1.52
CA PRO A 289 -7.04 -18.19 -1.50
C PRO A 289 -6.72 -18.76 -2.89
N GLY A 290 -5.58 -19.45 -3.00
CA GLY A 290 -5.15 -20.10 -4.25
C GLY A 290 -4.56 -19.14 -5.29
N VAL A 291 -4.27 -17.90 -4.91
CA VAL A 291 -3.58 -16.92 -5.75
C VAL A 291 -2.19 -16.67 -5.17
N ASP A 292 -1.16 -17.07 -5.90
CA ASP A 292 0.24 -16.93 -5.50
C ASP A 292 0.91 -15.76 -6.21
N ALA A 293 2.02 -15.27 -5.65
CA ALA A 293 2.88 -14.29 -6.30
C ALA A 293 3.49 -14.84 -7.60
N SER A 294 4.03 -13.96 -8.45
CA SER A 294 4.58 -14.35 -9.73
C SER A 294 5.90 -15.14 -9.60
N GLU A 295 6.24 -15.94 -10.65
CA GLU A 295 7.57 -16.56 -10.75
C GLU A 295 8.72 -15.53 -10.72
N ALA A 296 8.49 -14.29 -11.14
CA ALA A 296 9.47 -13.21 -11.05
C ALA A 296 9.78 -12.86 -9.59
N ALA A 297 8.77 -12.87 -8.73
CA ALA A 297 8.93 -12.67 -7.30
C ALA A 297 9.81 -13.77 -6.66
N GLU A 298 9.56 -15.04 -7.02
CA GLU A 298 10.39 -16.16 -6.55
C GLU A 298 11.85 -16.05 -7.03
N LYS A 299 12.05 -15.67 -8.29
CA LYS A 299 13.40 -15.43 -8.85
C LYS A 299 14.12 -14.27 -8.17
N ALA A 300 13.38 -13.28 -7.69
CA ALA A 300 13.93 -12.18 -6.89
C ALA A 300 14.23 -12.56 -5.43
N GLY A 301 13.91 -13.79 -5.02
CA GLY A 301 14.22 -14.34 -3.70
C GLY A 301 13.03 -14.41 -2.74
N LEU A 302 11.80 -14.19 -3.22
CA LEU A 302 10.61 -14.43 -2.41
C LEU A 302 10.47 -15.96 -2.20
N PRO A 303 10.34 -16.46 -0.95
CA PRO A 303 10.11 -17.89 -0.73
C PRO A 303 8.74 -18.32 -1.26
N ALA A 304 8.63 -19.53 -1.79
CA ALA A 304 7.37 -20.08 -2.27
C ALA A 304 6.30 -20.14 -1.16
N ASP A 305 6.72 -20.39 0.07
CA ASP A 305 5.87 -20.26 1.26
C ASP A 305 6.32 -19.03 2.06
N ILE A 306 5.64 -17.90 1.84
CA ILE A 306 5.93 -16.64 2.51
C ILE A 306 5.72 -16.69 4.02
N SER A 307 4.89 -17.62 4.53
CA SER A 307 4.66 -17.77 5.97
C SER A 307 5.94 -18.09 6.75
N THR A 308 6.94 -18.67 6.08
CA THR A 308 8.24 -19.00 6.67
C THR A 308 9.10 -17.79 7.02
N VAL A 309 8.78 -16.63 6.47
CA VAL A 309 9.53 -15.38 6.70
C VAL A 309 8.68 -14.28 7.35
N LEU A 310 7.37 -14.47 7.50
CA LEU A 310 6.51 -13.51 8.18
C LEU A 310 6.63 -13.62 9.70
N ALA A 311 6.65 -12.48 10.38
CA ALA A 311 6.50 -12.41 11.83
C ALA A 311 5.04 -12.73 12.22
N ASP A 312 4.83 -13.21 13.44
CA ASP A 312 3.48 -13.36 14.01
C ASP A 312 2.99 -11.97 14.46
N VAL A 313 2.12 -11.36 13.64
CA VAL A 313 1.62 -9.99 13.85
C VAL A 313 0.13 -10.01 14.19
N ASP A 314 -0.20 -9.48 15.36
CA ASP A 314 -1.57 -9.17 15.77
C ASP A 314 -1.96 -7.76 15.27
N PHE A 315 -2.82 -7.68 14.25
CA PHE A 315 -3.27 -6.42 13.64
C PHE A 315 -4.15 -5.58 14.58
N VAL A 316 -4.93 -6.22 15.46
CA VAL A 316 -5.75 -5.50 16.46
C VAL A 316 -4.84 -4.81 17.47
N LYS A 317 -3.81 -5.52 17.93
CA LYS A 317 -2.77 -4.94 18.79
C LYS A 317 -2.02 -3.84 18.06
N ALA A 318 -1.63 -4.06 16.80
CA ALA A 318 -0.97 -3.06 15.96
C ALA A 318 -1.81 -1.77 15.86
N ALA A 319 -3.11 -1.89 15.59
CA ALA A 319 -4.02 -0.74 15.49
C ALA A 319 -4.17 0.00 16.83
N THR A 320 -4.43 -0.73 17.91
CA THR A 320 -4.69 -0.13 19.23
C THR A 320 -3.46 0.53 19.86
N GLN A 321 -2.26 0.04 19.57
CA GLN A 321 -1.01 0.58 20.10
C GLN A 321 -0.35 1.62 19.19
N GLN A 322 -0.88 1.84 17.99
CA GLN A 322 -0.22 2.65 16.95
C GLN A 322 0.17 4.05 17.43
N THR A 323 -0.73 4.76 18.08
CA THR A 323 -0.47 6.12 18.60
C THR A 323 0.63 6.12 19.64
N ALA A 324 0.57 5.22 20.63
CA ALA A 324 1.57 5.14 21.69
C ALA A 324 2.96 4.77 21.15
N VAL A 325 3.03 3.82 20.23
CA VAL A 325 4.30 3.42 19.57
C VAL A 325 4.90 4.58 18.79
N LYS A 326 4.08 5.33 18.03
CA LYS A 326 4.52 6.51 17.27
C LYS A 326 5.00 7.65 18.16
N GLU A 327 4.33 7.90 19.27
CA GLU A 327 4.77 8.90 20.25
C GLU A 327 6.10 8.50 20.89
N GLN A 328 6.23 7.26 21.35
CA GLN A 328 7.46 6.73 21.93
C GLN A 328 8.62 6.74 20.92
N TRP A 329 8.35 6.42 19.64
CA TRP A 329 9.33 6.55 18.56
C TRP A 329 9.83 7.99 18.44
N LYS A 330 8.90 8.96 18.43
CA LYS A 330 9.25 10.38 18.34
C LYS A 330 10.09 10.84 19.53
N GLU A 331 9.79 10.36 20.72
CA GLU A 331 10.59 10.68 21.93
C GLU A 331 12.02 10.12 21.85
N LYS A 332 12.17 8.87 21.34
CA LYS A 332 13.47 8.19 21.28
C LYS A 332 14.33 8.63 20.09
N PHE A 333 13.74 8.79 18.91
CA PHE A 333 14.44 8.95 17.63
C PHE A 333 14.04 10.23 16.86
N GLY A 334 13.18 11.07 17.39
CA GLY A 334 12.69 12.29 16.74
C GLY A 334 13.82 13.28 16.47
N ARG A 335 14.36 13.26 15.24
CA ARG A 335 15.43 14.12 14.72
C ARG A 335 14.87 15.04 13.64
#